data_c01fdfee47ba5ace84540a4898fd1335
#
_entry.id   c01fdfee47ba5ace84540a4898fd1335
#
_cell.length_a   1.000
_cell.length_b   1.000
_cell.length_c   1.000
_cell.angle_alpha   90.00
_cell.angle_beta   90.00
_cell.angle_gamma   90.00
#
_symmetry.space_group_name_H-M   'P 1'
#
loop_
_entity.id
_entity.type
_entity.pdbx_description
1 polymer ?
#
loop_
_entity_poly.entity_id
_entity_poly.type
_entity_poly.pdbx_seq_one_letter_code
_entity_poly.pdbx_strand_id
1 'polypeptide(L)'
;VGNSFNVEVLHEQEKQQMKENPEIAKIADEIIQNSEQFLNTQLPENEHYYLYQYLVSSRMERNGEEIEKPTRQVKAIARSFIKKMSFRLQRSFEEKELATKLARHIKPMVNRLHHGIEIKNNLLEQIKLEYADLFLATEDSAKEICSDYGLPPLTEDEVGFLTLYFAQAIEEYPQQIKVMIVCTTGVGTSELLKVKVHKKFRELEIINVLPSRNVAEALVQSPDVEMIISTVQLSIDSLIPVVVVSAMLTLEDQKRLESMIARIRNE
;
A
#
# COMPACT_ATOMS: atom_id res chain seq x y z
N VAL A 1 29.57 24.81 -2.95
CA VAL A 1 30.43 24.43 -1.84
C VAL A 1 30.92 23.04 -2.17
N GLY A 2 32.23 22.96 -2.57
CA GLY A 2 32.78 21.70 -3.06
C GLY A 2 32.97 20.69 -1.94
N ASN A 3 32.36 19.52 -2.11
CA ASN A 3 32.81 18.33 -1.40
C ASN A 3 34.14 17.92 -1.96
N SER A 4 35.17 17.92 -1.13
CA SER A 4 36.48 17.36 -1.45
C SER A 4 36.29 15.86 -1.65
N PHE A 5 36.40 15.39 -2.89
CA PHE A 5 36.41 13.94 -3.19
C PHE A 5 37.69 13.35 -2.58
N ASN A 6 37.56 12.62 -1.50
CA ASN A 6 38.59 11.68 -1.08
C ASN A 6 38.67 10.61 -2.18
N VAL A 7 39.86 10.46 -2.76
CA VAL A 7 40.16 9.36 -3.70
C VAL A 7 40.26 8.08 -2.86
N GLU A 8 39.14 7.47 -2.57
CA GLU A 8 39.10 6.13 -1.96
C GLU A 8 39.22 5.08 -3.06
N VAL A 9 40.18 4.21 -2.88
CA VAL A 9 40.39 3.03 -3.72
C VAL A 9 39.22 2.07 -3.46
N LEU A 10 38.60 1.55 -4.50
CA LEU A 10 37.57 0.51 -4.40
C LEU A 10 38.07 -0.67 -3.58
N HIS A 11 37.35 -1.00 -2.49
CA HIS A 11 37.66 -2.16 -1.66
C HIS A 11 37.33 -3.46 -2.40
N GLU A 12 38.02 -4.55 -2.07
CA GLU A 12 37.81 -5.86 -2.69
C GLU A 12 36.33 -6.35 -2.60
N GLN A 13 35.63 -5.95 -1.56
CA GLN A 13 34.19 -6.26 -1.39
C GLN A 13 33.32 -5.57 -2.45
N GLU A 14 33.62 -4.33 -2.79
CA GLU A 14 32.92 -3.55 -3.82
C GLU A 14 33.14 -4.12 -5.21
N LYS A 15 34.39 -4.52 -5.50
CA LYS A 15 34.74 -5.21 -6.75
C LYS A 15 34.05 -6.57 -6.87
N GLN A 16 33.85 -7.27 -5.75
CA GLN A 16 33.12 -8.54 -5.73
C GLN A 16 31.64 -8.33 -6.01
N GLN A 17 31.01 -7.29 -5.46
CA GLN A 17 29.59 -6.98 -5.71
C GLN A 17 29.34 -6.64 -7.19
N MET A 18 30.23 -5.92 -7.85
CA MET A 18 30.12 -5.64 -9.29
C MET A 18 30.16 -6.92 -10.14
N LYS A 19 30.82 -7.97 -9.67
CA LYS A 19 30.82 -9.28 -10.36
C LYS A 19 29.50 -10.04 -10.27
N GLU A 20 28.66 -9.72 -9.29
CA GLU A 20 27.34 -10.37 -9.12
C GLU A 20 26.35 -9.99 -10.24
N ASN A 21 26.47 -8.78 -10.79
CA ASN A 21 25.64 -8.29 -11.90
C ASN A 21 26.49 -7.70 -13.02
N PRO A 22 27.20 -8.54 -13.81
CA PRO A 22 28.18 -8.08 -14.78
C PRO A 22 27.59 -7.24 -15.91
N GLU A 23 26.33 -7.43 -16.25
CA GLU A 23 25.65 -6.61 -17.26
C GLU A 23 25.45 -5.18 -16.80
N ILE A 24 25.06 -4.97 -15.53
CA ILE A 24 24.87 -3.63 -14.95
C ILE A 24 26.24 -2.96 -14.77
N ALA A 25 27.26 -3.71 -14.32
CA ALA A 25 28.62 -3.21 -14.22
C ALA A 25 29.13 -2.69 -15.58
N LYS A 26 28.88 -3.45 -16.64
CA LYS A 26 29.25 -3.04 -18.00
C LYS A 26 28.52 -1.77 -18.45
N ILE A 27 27.24 -1.63 -18.15
CA ILE A 27 26.47 -0.41 -18.46
C ILE A 27 27.04 0.78 -17.68
N ALA A 28 27.37 0.60 -16.40
CA ALA A 28 27.99 1.63 -15.59
C ALA A 28 29.32 2.08 -16.20
N ASP A 29 30.17 1.13 -16.59
CA ASP A 29 31.45 1.42 -17.24
C ASP A 29 31.27 2.18 -18.56
N GLU A 30 30.32 1.78 -19.41
CA GLU A 30 30.04 2.46 -20.67
C GLU A 30 29.55 3.91 -20.44
N ILE A 31 28.70 4.14 -19.42
CA ILE A 31 28.24 5.50 -19.06
C ILE A 31 29.42 6.36 -18.58
N ILE A 32 30.26 5.82 -17.69
CA ILE A 32 31.44 6.54 -17.17
C ILE A 32 32.39 6.89 -18.33
N GLN A 33 32.74 5.94 -19.19
CA GLN A 33 33.62 6.19 -20.33
C GLN A 33 33.09 7.28 -21.28
N ASN A 34 31.79 7.23 -21.59
CA ASN A 34 31.15 8.28 -22.40
C ASN A 34 31.19 9.64 -21.71
N SER A 35 30.98 9.67 -20.38
CA SER A 35 31.02 10.90 -19.59
C SER A 35 32.44 11.49 -19.55
N GLU A 36 33.45 10.65 -19.34
CA GLU A 36 34.88 11.07 -19.39
C GLU A 36 35.28 11.65 -20.75
N GLN A 37 34.83 11.00 -21.83
CA GLN A 37 35.08 11.53 -23.19
C GLN A 37 34.39 12.88 -23.41
N PHE A 38 33.13 13.02 -22.96
CA PHE A 38 32.40 14.28 -23.12
C PHE A 38 32.99 15.41 -22.27
N LEU A 39 33.40 15.14 -21.03
CA LEU A 39 33.96 16.09 -20.09
C LEU A 39 35.46 16.33 -20.32
N ASN A 40 36.10 15.51 -21.16
CA ASN A 40 37.55 15.49 -21.39
C ASN A 40 38.34 15.44 -20.06
N THR A 41 37.88 14.59 -19.13
CA THR A 41 38.47 14.39 -17.81
C THR A 41 38.28 12.96 -17.33
N GLN A 42 39.19 12.43 -16.53
CA GLN A 42 39.01 11.14 -15.89
C GLN A 42 38.22 11.29 -14.60
N LEU A 43 37.26 10.41 -14.40
CA LEU A 43 36.48 10.31 -13.16
C LEU A 43 37.22 9.41 -12.16
N PRO A 44 37.04 9.63 -10.85
CA PRO A 44 37.57 8.74 -9.82
C PRO A 44 37.08 7.31 -9.96
N GLU A 45 37.88 6.29 -9.62
CA GLU A 45 37.54 4.86 -9.77
C GLU A 45 36.28 4.48 -9.00
N ASN A 46 36.00 5.12 -7.88
CA ASN A 46 34.80 4.88 -7.07
C ASN A 46 33.50 5.35 -7.77
N GLU A 47 33.56 6.26 -8.77
CA GLU A 47 32.36 6.67 -9.52
C GLU A 47 31.74 5.51 -10.30
N HIS A 48 32.55 4.57 -10.81
CA HIS A 48 32.06 3.35 -11.44
C HIS A 48 31.20 2.53 -10.48
N TYR A 49 31.64 2.38 -9.23
CA TYR A 49 30.90 1.66 -8.20
C TYR A 49 29.65 2.39 -7.76
N TYR A 50 29.70 3.71 -7.55
CA TYR A 50 28.52 4.49 -7.20
C TYR A 50 27.47 4.47 -8.30
N LEU A 51 27.88 4.58 -9.56
CA LEU A 51 26.96 4.46 -10.69
C LEU A 51 26.38 3.05 -10.81
N TYR A 52 27.20 2.01 -10.61
CA TYR A 52 26.73 0.63 -10.53
C TYR A 52 25.67 0.46 -9.45
N GLN A 53 25.92 0.94 -8.23
CA GLN A 53 24.99 0.87 -7.11
C GLN A 53 23.69 1.64 -7.41
N TYR A 54 23.81 2.81 -8.04
CA TYR A 54 22.64 3.57 -8.48
C TYR A 54 21.81 2.78 -9.49
N LEU A 55 22.42 2.19 -10.48
CA LEU A 55 21.73 1.39 -11.51
C LEU A 55 21.08 0.13 -10.91
N VAL A 56 21.77 -0.58 -10.02
CA VAL A 56 21.19 -1.73 -9.28
C VAL A 56 20.00 -1.30 -8.42
N SER A 57 20.05 -0.09 -7.86
CA SER A 57 19.01 0.47 -7.00
C SER A 57 17.86 1.11 -7.78
N SER A 58 18.07 1.48 -9.03
CA SER A 58 17.05 2.02 -9.93
C SER A 58 16.37 0.86 -10.62
N ARG A 59 15.32 0.31 -10.11
CA ARG A 59 14.40 -0.70 -10.67
C ARG A 59 14.62 -1.03 -12.17
N MET A 60 15.76 -1.58 -12.56
CA MET A 60 15.95 -2.07 -13.91
C MET A 60 15.24 -3.42 -14.05
N GLU A 61 13.97 -3.40 -14.44
CA GLU A 61 13.25 -4.58 -14.89
C GLU A 61 13.62 -4.84 -16.35
N ARG A 62 14.20 -6.00 -16.64
CA ARG A 62 14.41 -6.47 -18.00
C ARG A 62 13.21 -7.35 -18.37
N ASN A 63 12.36 -6.88 -19.28
CA ASN A 63 11.20 -7.64 -19.79
C ASN A 63 10.23 -8.20 -18.74
N GLY A 64 10.06 -7.53 -17.59
CA GLY A 64 9.17 -7.97 -16.52
C GLY A 64 9.72 -9.11 -15.64
N GLU A 65 10.96 -9.55 -15.85
CA GLU A 65 11.63 -10.52 -14.99
C GLU A 65 12.46 -9.80 -13.92
N GLU A 66 12.28 -10.20 -12.66
CA GLU A 66 13.12 -9.72 -11.55
C GLU A 66 14.55 -10.24 -11.73
N ILE A 67 15.54 -9.35 -11.78
CA ILE A 67 16.96 -9.70 -11.87
C ILE A 67 17.37 -10.57 -10.66
N GLU A 68 16.74 -10.36 -9.51
CA GLU A 68 16.94 -11.16 -8.30
C GLU A 68 15.69 -11.17 -7.39
N LYS A 69 15.39 -12.34 -6.84
CA LYS A 69 14.29 -12.50 -5.86
C LYS A 69 14.60 -11.79 -4.54
N PRO A 70 13.60 -11.12 -3.91
CA PRO A 70 13.78 -10.51 -2.61
C PRO A 70 14.26 -11.51 -1.54
N THR A 71 15.27 -11.11 -0.76
CA THR A 71 15.82 -11.93 0.34
C THR A 71 14.78 -12.20 1.43
N ARG A 72 15.08 -13.14 2.34
CA ARG A 72 14.23 -13.40 3.51
C ARG A 72 14.05 -12.14 4.38
N GLN A 73 15.14 -11.38 4.56
CA GLN A 73 15.11 -10.13 5.34
C GLN A 73 14.21 -9.08 4.69
N VAL A 74 14.33 -8.83 3.39
CA VAL A 74 13.48 -7.88 2.65
C VAL A 74 12.01 -8.26 2.76
N LYS A 75 11.67 -9.55 2.64
CA LYS A 75 10.30 -10.04 2.83
C LYS A 75 9.80 -9.84 4.26
N ALA A 76 10.67 -10.01 5.26
CA ALA A 76 10.33 -9.77 6.67
C ALA A 76 10.06 -8.27 6.91
N ILE A 77 10.88 -7.38 6.37
CA ILE A 77 10.67 -5.92 6.43
C ILE A 77 9.33 -5.53 5.80
N ALA A 78 9.01 -6.06 4.61
CA ALA A 78 7.74 -5.79 3.94
C ALA A 78 6.52 -6.21 4.79
N ARG A 79 6.58 -7.39 5.40
CA ARG A 79 5.51 -7.86 6.32
C ARG A 79 5.43 -7.02 7.59
N SER A 80 6.56 -6.57 8.13
CA SER A 80 6.58 -5.69 9.29
C SER A 80 5.91 -4.34 8.98
N PHE A 81 6.15 -3.78 7.78
CA PHE A 81 5.41 -2.60 7.32
C PHE A 81 3.91 -2.85 7.29
N ILE A 82 3.46 -3.93 6.66
CA ILE A 82 2.03 -4.26 6.57
C ILE A 82 1.43 -4.40 7.97
N LYS A 83 2.09 -5.13 8.87
CA LYS A 83 1.62 -5.35 10.24
C LYS A 83 1.49 -4.04 11.04
N LYS A 84 2.53 -3.17 11.00
CA LYS A 84 2.53 -1.90 11.72
C LYS A 84 1.48 -0.95 11.14
N MET A 85 1.37 -0.86 9.82
CA MET A 85 0.34 -0.05 9.14
C MET A 85 -1.07 -0.55 9.41
N SER A 86 -1.30 -1.89 9.40
CA SER A 86 -2.60 -2.48 9.76
C SER A 86 -3.01 -2.09 11.17
N PHE A 87 -2.07 -2.12 12.12
CA PHE A 87 -2.33 -1.74 13.50
C PHE A 87 -2.64 -0.24 13.65
N ARG A 88 -1.83 0.64 13.00
CA ARG A 88 -2.01 2.10 13.10
C ARG A 88 -3.29 2.60 12.45
N LEU A 89 -3.64 2.02 11.30
CA LEU A 89 -4.83 2.40 10.53
C LEU A 89 -6.08 1.61 10.91
N GLN A 90 -5.96 0.66 11.85
CA GLN A 90 -7.03 -0.25 12.29
C GLN A 90 -7.75 -0.92 11.12
N ARG A 91 -6.99 -1.32 10.09
CA ARG A 91 -7.53 -2.00 8.91
C ARG A 91 -6.66 -3.17 8.47
N SER A 92 -7.29 -4.18 7.86
CA SER A 92 -6.58 -5.28 7.22
C SER A 92 -6.15 -4.90 5.80
N PHE A 93 -4.96 -5.35 5.41
CA PHE A 93 -4.48 -5.28 4.04
C PHE A 93 -4.39 -6.68 3.43
N GLU A 94 -4.60 -6.82 2.11
CA GLU A 94 -4.32 -8.07 1.39
C GLU A 94 -2.80 -8.35 1.41
N GLU A 95 -2.38 -9.19 2.36
CA GLU A 95 -0.97 -9.35 2.73
C GLU A 95 -0.14 -9.88 1.56
N LYS A 96 -0.63 -10.87 0.80
CA LYS A 96 0.16 -11.59 -0.20
C LYS A 96 0.60 -10.69 -1.35
N GLU A 97 -0.31 -9.94 -1.91
CA GLU A 97 -0.05 -9.07 -3.05
C GLU A 97 0.76 -7.83 -2.62
N LEU A 98 0.31 -7.15 -1.56
CA LEU A 98 0.99 -5.97 -1.04
C LEU A 98 2.41 -6.29 -0.57
N ALA A 99 2.63 -7.43 0.12
CA ALA A 99 3.96 -7.84 0.54
C ALA A 99 4.90 -8.07 -0.65
N THR A 100 4.38 -8.58 -1.76
CA THR A 100 5.17 -8.77 -2.97
C THR A 100 5.55 -7.43 -3.60
N LYS A 101 4.59 -6.53 -3.75
CA LYS A 101 4.82 -5.17 -4.28
C LYS A 101 5.81 -4.39 -3.41
N LEU A 102 5.60 -4.40 -2.08
CA LEU A 102 6.52 -3.75 -1.13
C LEU A 102 7.92 -4.35 -1.15
N ALA A 103 8.06 -5.68 -1.17
CA ALA A 103 9.38 -6.32 -1.16
C ALA A 103 10.20 -5.95 -2.40
N ARG A 104 9.57 -5.76 -3.55
CA ARG A 104 10.23 -5.26 -4.77
C ARG A 104 10.76 -3.84 -4.61
N HIS A 105 10.02 -2.97 -3.92
CA HIS A 105 10.46 -1.61 -3.63
C HIS A 105 11.53 -1.57 -2.52
N ILE A 106 11.33 -2.33 -1.45
CA ILE A 106 12.21 -2.33 -0.28
C ILE A 106 13.61 -2.86 -0.62
N LYS A 107 13.73 -3.84 -1.53
CA LYS A 107 15.03 -4.37 -1.91
C LYS A 107 15.99 -3.28 -2.42
N PRO A 108 15.67 -2.51 -3.47
CA PRO A 108 16.52 -1.40 -3.91
C PRO A 108 16.62 -0.26 -2.88
N MET A 109 15.56 0.01 -2.11
CA MET A 109 15.59 0.99 -1.04
C MET A 109 16.65 0.65 0.02
N VAL A 110 16.69 -0.59 0.51
CA VAL A 110 17.69 -1.04 1.49
C VAL A 110 19.11 -0.90 0.93
N ASN A 111 19.30 -1.21 -0.35
CA ASN A 111 20.60 -1.01 -1.01
C ASN A 111 20.99 0.48 -1.05
N ARG A 112 20.07 1.39 -1.41
CA ARG A 112 20.32 2.83 -1.39
C ARG A 112 20.69 3.32 0.01
N LEU A 113 19.96 2.89 1.02
CA LEU A 113 20.21 3.28 2.41
C LEU A 113 21.64 2.89 2.86
N HIS A 114 22.08 1.67 2.53
CA HIS A 114 23.41 1.20 2.90
C HIS A 114 24.54 1.97 2.20
N HIS A 115 24.29 2.49 1.00
CA HIS A 115 25.29 3.21 0.19
C HIS A 115 25.12 4.74 0.23
N GLY A 116 24.19 5.25 1.08
CA GLY A 116 23.95 6.69 1.20
C GLY A 116 23.41 7.34 -0.08
N ILE A 117 22.73 6.55 -0.95
CA ILE A 117 22.15 7.04 -2.20
C ILE A 117 20.77 7.62 -1.91
N GLU A 118 20.61 8.90 -2.17
CA GLU A 118 19.33 9.59 -2.04
C GLU A 118 18.60 9.66 -3.38
N ILE A 119 17.29 9.46 -3.33
CA ILE A 119 16.40 9.65 -4.50
C ILE A 119 15.39 10.75 -4.20
N LYS A 120 14.88 11.38 -5.25
CA LYS A 120 13.83 12.40 -5.16
C LYS A 120 12.48 11.83 -5.54
N ASN A 121 11.47 12.19 -4.75
CA ASN A 121 10.08 11.89 -5.03
C ASN A 121 9.36 13.17 -5.49
N ASN A 122 9.18 13.32 -6.78
CA ASN A 122 8.55 14.53 -7.35
C ASN A 122 7.08 14.69 -6.94
N LEU A 123 6.46 13.68 -6.33
CA LEU A 123 5.09 13.69 -5.84
C LEU A 123 5.02 13.91 -4.31
N LEU A 124 6.17 14.11 -3.61
CA LEU A 124 6.21 14.15 -2.16
C LEU A 124 5.22 15.16 -1.55
N GLU A 125 5.19 16.38 -2.05
CA GLU A 125 4.29 17.43 -1.55
C GLU A 125 2.81 17.09 -1.79
N GLN A 126 2.50 16.46 -2.94
CA GLN A 126 1.13 16.02 -3.24
C GLN A 126 0.74 14.86 -2.32
N ILE A 127 1.65 13.90 -2.08
CA ILE A 127 1.41 12.78 -1.18
C ILE A 127 1.13 13.28 0.24
N LYS A 128 1.91 14.22 0.73
CA LYS A 128 1.72 14.83 2.05
C LYS A 128 0.40 15.59 2.16
N LEU A 129 -0.08 16.18 1.07
CA LEU A 129 -1.34 16.91 1.03
C LEU A 129 -2.55 15.97 0.97
N GLU A 130 -2.52 14.98 0.07
CA GLU A 130 -3.66 14.11 -0.20
C GLU A 130 -3.75 12.92 0.77
N TYR A 131 -2.61 12.45 1.29
CA TYR A 131 -2.49 11.28 2.15
C TYR A 131 -1.78 11.61 3.47
N ALA A 132 -2.07 12.78 4.08
CA ALA A 132 -1.36 13.27 5.26
C ALA A 132 -1.27 12.24 6.40
N ASP A 133 -2.39 11.69 6.84
CA ASP A 133 -2.44 10.71 7.93
C ASP A 133 -1.73 9.40 7.57
N LEU A 134 -1.86 8.98 6.31
CA LEU A 134 -1.20 7.78 5.80
C LEU A 134 0.32 7.98 5.73
N PHE A 135 0.77 9.17 5.33
CA PHE A 135 2.19 9.53 5.29
C PHE A 135 2.78 9.51 6.71
N LEU A 136 2.14 10.13 7.68
CA LEU A 136 2.57 10.12 9.09
C LEU A 136 2.62 8.70 9.66
N ALA A 137 1.59 7.89 9.41
CA ALA A 137 1.57 6.49 9.83
C ALA A 137 2.72 5.68 9.20
N THR A 138 3.03 5.94 7.92
CA THR A 138 4.14 5.29 7.20
C THR A 138 5.49 5.74 7.76
N GLU A 139 5.67 7.04 8.02
CA GLU A 139 6.89 7.60 8.60
C GLU A 139 7.19 7.01 9.97
N ASP A 140 6.19 6.96 10.86
CA ASP A 140 6.35 6.38 12.20
C ASP A 140 6.62 4.87 12.14
N SER A 141 5.97 4.16 11.21
CA SER A 141 6.26 2.74 10.98
C SER A 141 7.68 2.53 10.47
N ALA A 142 8.15 3.42 9.59
CA ALA A 142 9.51 3.38 9.06
C ALA A 142 10.57 3.61 10.15
N LYS A 143 10.38 4.58 11.04
CA LYS A 143 11.29 4.84 12.19
C LYS A 143 11.47 3.58 13.05
N GLU A 144 10.36 2.92 13.40
CA GLU A 144 10.41 1.69 14.19
C GLU A 144 11.10 0.54 13.42
N ILE A 145 10.78 0.36 12.14
CA ILE A 145 11.36 -0.70 11.31
C ILE A 145 12.86 -0.48 11.11
N CYS A 146 13.30 0.75 10.87
CA CYS A 146 14.72 1.05 10.79
C CYS A 146 15.44 0.66 12.07
N SER A 147 14.85 0.96 13.23
CA SER A 147 15.39 0.53 14.53
C SER A 147 15.41 -0.99 14.68
N ASP A 148 14.31 -1.67 14.35
CA ASP A 148 14.17 -3.13 14.52
C ASP A 148 15.15 -3.93 13.64
N TYR A 149 15.49 -3.40 12.46
CA TYR A 149 16.33 -4.10 11.47
C TYR A 149 17.73 -3.50 11.32
N GLY A 150 18.09 -2.49 12.12
CA GLY A 150 19.41 -1.84 12.06
C GLY A 150 19.67 -1.11 10.74
N LEU A 151 18.63 -0.55 10.13
CA LEU A 151 18.73 0.22 8.90
C LEU A 151 18.97 1.71 9.19
N PRO A 152 19.67 2.43 8.31
CA PRO A 152 19.68 3.89 8.34
C PRO A 152 18.25 4.47 8.28
N PRO A 153 18.00 5.65 8.84
CA PRO A 153 16.70 6.30 8.76
C PRO A 153 16.30 6.57 7.30
N LEU A 154 15.02 6.39 6.99
CA LEU A 154 14.47 6.73 5.68
C LEU A 154 14.38 8.24 5.51
N THR A 155 14.64 8.71 4.30
CA THR A 155 14.30 10.09 3.90
C THR A 155 12.79 10.21 3.71
N GLU A 156 12.26 11.44 3.74
CA GLU A 156 10.84 11.69 3.45
C GLU A 156 10.45 11.25 2.03
N ASP A 157 11.37 11.34 1.08
CA ASP A 157 11.18 10.88 -0.30
C ASP A 157 10.89 9.36 -0.35
N GLU A 158 11.67 8.55 0.39
CA GLU A 158 11.45 7.09 0.49
C GLU A 158 10.16 6.76 1.25
N VAL A 159 9.84 7.49 2.32
CA VAL A 159 8.56 7.37 3.03
C VAL A 159 7.41 7.65 2.08
N GLY A 160 7.50 8.70 1.25
CA GLY A 160 6.52 9.04 0.24
C GLY A 160 6.29 7.90 -0.76
N PHE A 161 7.35 7.26 -1.26
CA PHE A 161 7.19 6.09 -2.12
C PHE A 161 6.49 4.92 -1.42
N LEU A 162 6.84 4.62 -0.17
CA LEU A 162 6.16 3.58 0.60
C LEU A 162 4.69 3.92 0.85
N THR A 163 4.38 5.19 1.12
CA THR A 163 3.01 5.68 1.31
C THR A 163 2.14 5.37 0.09
N LEU A 164 2.65 5.54 -1.12
CA LEU A 164 1.90 5.25 -2.36
C LEU A 164 1.48 3.78 -2.48
N TYR A 165 2.29 2.82 -1.97
CA TYR A 165 1.88 1.41 -1.96
C TYR A 165 0.69 1.15 -1.04
N PHE A 166 0.67 1.80 0.12
CA PHE A 166 -0.46 1.70 1.03
C PHE A 166 -1.68 2.48 0.52
N ALA A 167 -1.49 3.65 -0.08
CA ALA A 167 -2.56 4.39 -0.75
C ALA A 167 -3.20 3.53 -1.85
N GLN A 168 -2.40 2.93 -2.74
CA GLN A 168 -2.90 2.02 -3.76
C GLN A 168 -3.69 0.86 -3.15
N ALA A 169 -3.19 0.23 -2.09
CA ALA A 169 -3.89 -0.88 -1.43
C ALA A 169 -5.21 -0.43 -0.78
N ILE A 170 -5.30 0.80 -0.28
CA ILE A 170 -6.52 1.38 0.27
C ILE A 170 -7.56 1.61 -0.83
N GLU A 171 -7.14 2.15 -1.97
CA GLU A 171 -8.02 2.42 -3.11
C GLU A 171 -8.49 1.13 -3.82
N GLU A 172 -7.59 0.13 -3.95
CA GLU A 172 -7.92 -1.16 -4.57
C GLU A 172 -8.86 -2.00 -3.70
N TYR A 173 -8.70 -1.94 -2.38
CA TYR A 173 -9.47 -2.72 -1.40
C TYR A 173 -10.02 -1.80 -0.30
N PRO A 174 -11.03 -0.99 -0.60
CA PRO A 174 -11.64 -0.13 0.42
C PRO A 174 -12.19 -1.00 1.55
N GLN A 175 -12.08 -0.51 2.78
CA GLN A 175 -12.67 -1.20 3.93
C GLN A 175 -14.16 -1.38 3.71
N GLN A 176 -14.61 -2.63 3.78
CA GLN A 176 -16.01 -2.94 3.57
C GLN A 176 -16.80 -2.62 4.82
N ILE A 177 -17.93 -1.96 4.61
CA ILE A 177 -18.93 -1.71 5.66
C ILE A 177 -19.76 -2.99 5.83
N LYS A 178 -19.77 -3.53 7.03
CA LYS A 178 -20.53 -4.74 7.34
C LYS A 178 -22.02 -4.44 7.45
N VAL A 179 -22.79 -5.05 6.57
CA VAL A 179 -24.23 -4.79 6.48
C VAL A 179 -25.07 -6.05 6.67
N MET A 180 -26.24 -5.85 7.22
CA MET A 180 -27.28 -6.85 7.35
C MET A 180 -28.47 -6.48 6.46
N ILE A 181 -28.97 -7.43 5.65
CA ILE A 181 -30.16 -7.20 4.83
C ILE A 181 -31.38 -7.78 5.54
N VAL A 182 -32.42 -6.97 5.69
CA VAL A 182 -33.65 -7.33 6.40
C VAL A 182 -34.86 -7.21 5.49
N CYS A 183 -35.67 -8.29 5.40
CA CYS A 183 -36.86 -8.33 4.59
C CYS A 183 -38.05 -8.87 5.40
N THR A 184 -39.29 -8.60 4.99
CA THR A 184 -40.47 -9.09 5.70
C THR A 184 -40.73 -10.58 5.50
N THR A 185 -40.75 -10.99 4.25
CA THR A 185 -41.11 -12.37 3.86
C THR A 185 -40.64 -12.64 2.44
N GLY A 186 -40.08 -13.79 2.22
CA GLY A 186 -39.80 -14.28 0.88
C GLY A 186 -38.37 -14.34 0.49
N VAL A 187 -37.91 -15.56 0.33
CA VAL A 187 -36.52 -15.88 -0.06
C VAL A 187 -36.14 -15.21 -1.39
N GLY A 188 -37.08 -15.09 -2.34
CA GLY A 188 -36.81 -14.58 -3.66
C GLY A 188 -36.50 -13.06 -3.71
N THR A 189 -37.22 -12.24 -2.94
CA THR A 189 -37.02 -10.79 -2.93
C THR A 189 -35.76 -10.39 -2.18
N SER A 190 -35.46 -11.09 -1.10
CA SER A 190 -34.22 -10.84 -0.32
C SER A 190 -32.97 -11.26 -1.08
N GLU A 191 -33.01 -12.40 -1.77
CA GLU A 191 -31.88 -12.82 -2.62
C GLU A 191 -31.67 -11.89 -3.82
N LEU A 192 -32.75 -11.38 -4.44
CA LEU A 192 -32.63 -10.39 -5.50
C LEU A 192 -31.97 -9.10 -4.98
N LEU A 193 -32.42 -8.59 -3.83
CA LEU A 193 -31.83 -7.40 -3.21
C LEU A 193 -30.36 -7.62 -2.88
N LYS A 194 -30.00 -8.74 -2.27
CA LYS A 194 -28.63 -9.15 -1.97
C LYS A 194 -27.75 -9.10 -3.22
N VAL A 195 -28.18 -9.73 -4.32
CA VAL A 195 -27.43 -9.74 -5.58
C VAL A 195 -27.23 -8.32 -6.14
N LYS A 196 -28.29 -7.49 -6.09
CA LYS A 196 -28.20 -6.10 -6.57
C LYS A 196 -27.29 -5.24 -5.72
N VAL A 197 -27.38 -5.34 -4.38
CA VAL A 197 -26.49 -4.63 -3.45
C VAL A 197 -25.04 -5.05 -3.67
N HIS A 198 -24.75 -6.34 -3.68
CA HIS A 198 -23.40 -6.87 -3.89
C HIS A 198 -22.80 -6.46 -5.24
N LYS A 199 -23.62 -6.41 -6.30
CA LYS A 199 -23.16 -5.99 -7.63
C LYS A 199 -22.87 -4.49 -7.72
N LYS A 200 -23.68 -3.67 -7.04
CA LYS A 200 -23.62 -2.21 -7.15
C LYS A 200 -22.66 -1.57 -6.14
N PHE A 201 -22.59 -2.12 -4.93
CA PHE A 201 -21.84 -1.58 -3.80
C PHE A 201 -20.82 -2.61 -3.33
N ARG A 202 -19.64 -2.61 -3.96
CA ARG A 202 -18.53 -3.53 -3.60
C ARG A 202 -17.94 -3.23 -2.23
N GLU A 203 -18.14 -2.01 -1.75
CA GLU A 203 -17.76 -1.53 -0.43
C GLU A 203 -18.64 -2.06 0.71
N LEU A 204 -19.72 -2.81 0.41
CA LEU A 204 -20.59 -3.43 1.40
C LEU A 204 -20.31 -4.94 1.51
N GLU A 205 -20.00 -5.40 2.72
CA GLU A 205 -19.93 -6.81 3.09
C GLU A 205 -21.29 -7.25 3.68
N ILE A 206 -22.04 -8.08 2.94
CA ILE A 206 -23.33 -8.59 3.41
C ILE A 206 -23.07 -9.80 4.32
N ILE A 207 -23.11 -9.56 5.65
CA ILE A 207 -22.87 -10.61 6.64
C ILE A 207 -24.09 -11.53 6.82
N ASN A 208 -25.31 -10.98 6.73
CA ASN A 208 -26.50 -11.76 6.92
C ASN A 208 -27.69 -11.22 6.11
N VAL A 209 -28.61 -12.12 5.77
CA VAL A 209 -29.91 -11.80 5.16
C VAL A 209 -31.00 -12.52 5.95
N LEU A 210 -31.88 -11.76 6.58
CA LEU A 210 -32.84 -12.35 7.54
C LEU A 210 -34.21 -11.64 7.58
N PRO A 211 -35.25 -12.29 8.11
CA PRO A 211 -36.52 -11.66 8.32
C PRO A 211 -36.51 -10.68 9.48
N SER A 212 -37.35 -9.64 9.41
CA SER A 212 -37.39 -8.54 10.39
C SER A 212 -37.53 -8.97 11.85
N ARG A 213 -38.22 -10.10 12.09
CA ARG A 213 -38.43 -10.68 13.45
C ARG A 213 -37.14 -11.18 14.11
N ASN A 214 -36.09 -11.47 13.34
CA ASN A 214 -34.83 -12.03 13.86
C ASN A 214 -33.72 -10.99 14.01
N VAL A 215 -33.98 -9.72 13.72
CA VAL A 215 -32.96 -8.66 13.70
C VAL A 215 -32.30 -8.48 15.07
N ALA A 216 -33.10 -8.44 16.14
CA ALA A 216 -32.58 -8.21 17.48
C ALA A 216 -31.60 -9.31 17.94
N GLU A 217 -31.95 -10.58 17.66
CA GLU A 217 -31.08 -11.71 17.98
C GLU A 217 -29.81 -11.71 17.12
N ALA A 218 -29.94 -11.41 15.82
CA ALA A 218 -28.83 -11.37 14.89
C ALA A 218 -27.83 -10.24 15.21
N LEU A 219 -28.28 -9.10 15.70
CA LEU A 219 -27.40 -8.00 16.14
C LEU A 219 -26.57 -8.36 17.38
N VAL A 220 -27.11 -9.18 18.26
CA VAL A 220 -26.34 -9.71 19.40
C VAL A 220 -25.24 -10.67 18.94
N GLN A 221 -25.52 -11.47 17.90
CA GLN A 221 -24.57 -12.43 17.34
C GLN A 221 -23.51 -11.77 16.43
N SER A 222 -23.83 -10.61 15.85
CA SER A 222 -22.97 -9.85 14.93
C SER A 222 -22.87 -8.40 15.38
N PRO A 223 -22.13 -8.11 16.48
CA PRO A 223 -22.04 -6.77 17.05
C PRO A 223 -21.23 -5.80 16.17
N ASP A 224 -20.56 -6.30 15.15
CA ASP A 224 -19.74 -5.56 14.18
C ASP A 224 -20.53 -5.10 12.94
N VAL A 225 -21.85 -5.23 12.94
CA VAL A 225 -22.73 -4.65 11.92
C VAL A 225 -22.73 -3.14 12.02
N GLU A 226 -22.42 -2.46 10.91
CA GLU A 226 -22.32 -1.01 10.83
C GLU A 226 -23.55 -0.36 10.18
N MET A 227 -24.33 -1.13 9.38
CA MET A 227 -25.55 -0.62 8.73
C MET A 227 -26.55 -1.76 8.47
N ILE A 228 -27.85 -1.43 8.53
CA ILE A 228 -28.94 -2.32 8.14
C ILE A 228 -29.61 -1.78 6.88
N ILE A 229 -29.74 -2.65 5.87
CA ILE A 229 -30.52 -2.39 4.66
C ILE A 229 -31.84 -3.15 4.79
N SER A 230 -32.96 -2.44 4.86
CA SER A 230 -34.26 -3.07 5.11
C SER A 230 -35.26 -2.75 4.03
N THR A 231 -36.12 -3.73 3.70
CA THR A 231 -37.29 -3.49 2.81
C THR A 231 -38.50 -2.96 3.57
N VAL A 232 -38.44 -2.84 4.88
CA VAL A 232 -39.51 -2.35 5.75
C VAL A 232 -38.95 -1.43 6.83
N GLN A 233 -39.84 -0.61 7.37
CA GLN A 233 -39.49 0.18 8.55
C GLN A 233 -39.27 -0.76 9.74
N LEU A 234 -38.16 -0.61 10.41
CA LEU A 234 -37.80 -1.36 11.61
C LEU A 234 -37.97 -0.49 12.85
N SER A 235 -38.57 -1.07 13.88
CA SER A 235 -38.59 -0.45 15.22
C SER A 235 -37.60 -1.20 16.09
N ILE A 236 -36.34 -0.85 15.97
CA ILE A 236 -35.22 -1.39 16.75
C ILE A 236 -34.61 -0.30 17.61
N ASP A 237 -34.32 -0.63 18.85
CA ASP A 237 -33.61 0.23 19.78
C ASP A 237 -32.10 0.00 19.59
N SER A 238 -31.57 0.57 18.51
CA SER A 238 -30.16 0.42 18.13
C SER A 238 -29.64 1.71 17.50
N LEU A 239 -28.36 2.03 17.77
CA LEU A 239 -27.65 3.15 17.15
C LEU A 239 -27.24 2.86 15.69
N ILE A 240 -27.39 1.61 15.23
CA ILE A 240 -27.01 1.21 13.90
C ILE A 240 -27.97 1.85 12.88
N PRO A 241 -27.45 2.59 11.89
CA PRO A 241 -28.27 3.24 10.87
C PRO A 241 -29.04 2.21 10.02
N VAL A 242 -30.32 2.51 9.78
CA VAL A 242 -31.22 1.69 8.94
C VAL A 242 -31.56 2.46 7.68
N VAL A 243 -31.25 1.86 6.51
CA VAL A 243 -31.66 2.41 5.21
C VAL A 243 -32.79 1.57 4.65
N VAL A 244 -33.97 2.19 4.51
CA VAL A 244 -35.13 1.53 3.92
C VAL A 244 -35.09 1.65 2.40
N VAL A 245 -35.15 0.51 1.71
CA VAL A 245 -35.04 0.41 0.25
C VAL A 245 -36.13 -0.52 -0.31
N SER A 246 -36.46 -0.39 -1.57
CA SER A 246 -37.31 -1.39 -2.26
C SER A 246 -36.46 -2.63 -2.61
N ALA A 247 -37.11 -3.78 -2.74
CA ALA A 247 -36.43 -4.99 -3.19
C ALA A 247 -35.83 -4.88 -4.60
N MET A 248 -36.29 -3.89 -5.39
CA MET A 248 -35.76 -3.59 -6.74
C MET A 248 -34.54 -2.70 -6.74
N LEU A 249 -34.16 -2.10 -5.59
CA LEU A 249 -33.03 -1.19 -5.43
C LEU A 249 -33.06 -0.07 -6.50
N THR A 250 -34.08 0.78 -6.43
CA THR A 250 -34.28 1.90 -7.38
C THR A 250 -33.10 2.89 -7.35
N LEU A 251 -33.04 3.80 -8.33
CA LEU A 251 -32.01 4.85 -8.34
C LEU A 251 -32.06 5.74 -7.08
N GLU A 252 -33.24 5.99 -6.55
CA GLU A 252 -33.40 6.75 -5.31
C GLU A 252 -32.91 5.96 -4.09
N ASP A 253 -33.17 4.65 -4.04
CA ASP A 253 -32.60 3.76 -3.01
C ASP A 253 -31.09 3.74 -3.05
N GLN A 254 -30.50 3.67 -4.25
CA GLN A 254 -29.05 3.71 -4.44
C GLN A 254 -28.45 5.02 -3.90
N LYS A 255 -29.03 6.17 -4.20
CA LYS A 255 -28.58 7.47 -3.66
C LYS A 255 -28.65 7.54 -2.14
N ARG A 256 -29.69 6.96 -1.53
CA ARG A 256 -29.81 6.87 -0.06
C ARG A 256 -28.70 6.02 0.54
N LEU A 257 -28.39 4.88 -0.08
CA LEU A 257 -27.28 4.02 0.36
C LEU A 257 -25.91 4.75 0.17
N GLU A 258 -25.68 5.37 -0.98
CA GLU A 258 -24.44 6.14 -1.22
C GLU A 258 -24.24 7.23 -0.16
N SER A 259 -25.29 7.97 0.18
CA SER A 259 -25.23 9.01 1.21
C SER A 259 -24.93 8.43 2.61
N MET A 260 -25.49 7.26 2.95
CA MET A 260 -25.24 6.62 4.24
C MET A 260 -23.84 6.03 4.31
N ILE A 261 -23.35 5.40 3.23
CA ILE A 261 -21.99 4.88 3.11
C ILE A 261 -20.97 6.01 3.31
N ALA A 262 -21.19 7.15 2.64
CA ALA A 262 -20.33 8.33 2.79
C ALA A 262 -20.32 8.86 4.23
N ARG A 263 -21.46 8.83 4.92
CA ARG A 263 -21.58 9.25 6.33
C ARG A 263 -20.80 8.31 7.26
N ILE A 264 -20.95 7.00 7.13
CA ILE A 264 -20.26 6.01 7.98
C ILE A 264 -18.74 6.09 7.78
N ARG A 265 -18.27 6.39 6.58
CA ARG A 265 -16.82 6.54 6.31
C ARG A 265 -16.20 7.82 6.87
N ASN A 266 -17.01 8.83 7.15
CA ASN A 266 -16.54 10.11 7.66
C ASN A 266 -16.71 10.25 9.20
N GLU A 267 -17.33 9.27 9.86
CA GLU A 267 -17.42 9.14 11.30
C GLU A 267 -16.26 8.30 11.85
#